data_7c92a34e1b54e71fd0fa8af40e6be42a
#
_entry.id   7c92a34e1b54e71fd0fa8af40e6be42a
#
_cell.length_a   1.000
_cell.length_b   1.000
_cell.length_c   1.000
_cell.angle_alpha   90.00
_cell.angle_beta   90.00
_cell.angle_gamma   90.00
#
_symmetry.space_group_name_H-M   'P 1'
#
loop_
_entity.id
_entity.type
_entity.pdbx_description
1 polymer ?
#
loop_
_entity_poly.entity_id
_entity_poly.type
_entity_poly.pdbx_seq_one_letter_code
_entity_poly.pdbx_strand_id
1 'polypeptide(L)'
;MNSSNNLYALENPEIENAFFFRQALNAISTPGKIFDLSCNLNTPNGLSKSAGSLLLCLCDFDTPIFLSETFNTDEIRKWITFHTNSNFTEKGNCKFALGNWEELLPFEKYQLGTDAYPDRSATLIINYEKISNNGTKLFGPGIKNYTYFNLPDEEKFKNNNSL
;
A
#
# COMPACT_ATOMS: atom_id res chain seq x y z
N MET A 1 -16.62 -31.97 -8.22
CA MET A 1 -16.55 -30.63 -8.87
C MET A 1 -15.27 -30.00 -8.39
N ASN A 2 -14.30 -29.90 -9.27
CA ASN A 2 -12.93 -29.55 -8.92
C ASN A 2 -12.80 -28.04 -8.64
N SER A 3 -12.70 -27.68 -7.38
CA SER A 3 -12.09 -26.42 -6.98
C SER A 3 -10.58 -26.62 -7.13
N SER A 4 -10.06 -26.44 -8.34
CA SER A 4 -8.64 -26.17 -8.50
C SER A 4 -8.38 -24.84 -7.81
N ASN A 5 -7.91 -24.89 -6.55
CA ASN A 5 -7.30 -23.75 -5.88
C ASN A 5 -6.20 -23.26 -6.84
N ASN A 6 -6.46 -22.14 -7.49
CA ASN A 6 -5.47 -21.50 -8.33
C ASN A 6 -4.37 -20.98 -7.38
N LEU A 7 -3.33 -21.79 -7.20
CA LEU A 7 -2.19 -21.50 -6.32
C LEU A 7 -1.44 -20.24 -6.78
N TYR A 8 -1.65 -19.82 -8.03
CA TYR A 8 -1.01 -18.65 -8.60
C TYR A 8 -1.92 -17.43 -8.43
N ALA A 9 -1.40 -16.38 -7.82
CA ALA A 9 -2.09 -15.10 -7.68
C ALA A 9 -2.32 -14.43 -9.05
N LEU A 10 -1.41 -14.63 -10.00
CA LEU A 10 -1.37 -14.00 -11.32
C LEU A 10 -1.32 -15.05 -12.43
N GLU A 11 -1.88 -14.74 -13.59
CA GLU A 11 -1.83 -15.61 -14.78
C GLU A 11 -0.47 -15.52 -15.49
N ASN A 12 0.06 -14.29 -15.61
CA ASN A 12 1.36 -13.99 -16.21
C ASN A 12 2.20 -13.13 -15.26
N PRO A 13 2.83 -13.72 -14.21
CA PRO A 13 3.44 -12.97 -13.12
C PRO A 13 4.49 -11.95 -13.55
N GLU A 14 5.30 -12.26 -14.57
CA GLU A 14 6.37 -11.38 -15.03
C GLU A 14 5.81 -10.09 -15.66
N ILE A 15 4.80 -10.22 -16.53
CA ILE A 15 4.19 -9.10 -17.24
C ILE A 15 3.32 -8.27 -16.27
N GLU A 16 2.53 -8.93 -15.44
CA GLU A 16 1.61 -8.28 -14.52
C GLU A 16 2.36 -7.56 -13.39
N ASN A 17 3.41 -8.16 -12.82
CA ASN A 17 4.25 -7.49 -11.83
C ASN A 17 4.98 -6.28 -12.43
N ALA A 18 5.48 -6.36 -13.64
CA ALA A 18 6.08 -5.22 -14.33
C ALA A 18 5.06 -4.08 -14.56
N PHE A 19 3.82 -4.43 -14.88
CA PHE A 19 2.72 -3.46 -14.98
C PHE A 19 2.43 -2.80 -13.63
N PHE A 20 2.25 -3.57 -12.55
CA PHE A 20 1.97 -3.04 -11.21
C PHE A 20 3.09 -2.15 -10.72
N PHE A 21 4.33 -2.57 -10.89
CA PHE A 21 5.49 -1.77 -10.51
C PHE A 21 5.53 -0.42 -11.24
N ARG A 22 5.25 -0.41 -12.54
CA ARG A 22 5.16 0.83 -13.33
C ARG A 22 4.04 1.74 -12.84
N GLN A 23 2.88 1.20 -12.52
CA GLN A 23 1.77 1.98 -11.98
C GLN A 23 2.08 2.53 -10.58
N ALA A 24 2.73 1.75 -9.73
CA ALA A 24 3.19 2.21 -8.42
C ALA A 24 4.19 3.38 -8.54
N LEU A 25 5.18 3.26 -9.43
CA LEU A 25 6.13 4.36 -9.71
C LEU A 25 5.42 5.62 -10.24
N ASN A 26 4.47 5.46 -11.16
CA ASN A 26 3.68 6.57 -11.68
C ASN A 26 2.86 7.24 -10.57
N ALA A 27 2.24 6.47 -9.66
CA ALA A 27 1.48 7.00 -8.55
C ALA A 27 2.35 7.80 -7.57
N ILE A 28 3.52 7.28 -7.22
CA ILE A 28 4.48 7.96 -6.33
C ILE A 28 5.01 9.25 -6.98
N SER A 29 5.29 9.22 -8.29
CA SER A 29 5.85 10.38 -9.02
C SER A 29 4.83 11.48 -9.35
N THR A 30 3.52 11.17 -9.27
CA THR A 30 2.44 12.12 -9.56
C THR A 30 1.37 12.09 -8.45
N PRO A 31 1.68 12.61 -7.24
CA PRO A 31 0.78 12.56 -6.09
C PRO A 31 -0.59 13.18 -6.40
N GLY A 32 -1.65 12.52 -5.89
CA GLY A 32 -3.03 12.93 -6.12
C GLY A 32 -3.63 12.46 -7.45
N LYS A 33 -2.86 11.85 -8.34
CA LYS A 33 -3.41 11.19 -9.53
C LYS A 33 -3.83 9.76 -9.20
N ILE A 34 -5.00 9.37 -9.67
CA ILE A 34 -5.55 8.01 -9.48
C ILE A 34 -5.09 7.11 -10.63
N PHE A 35 -4.59 5.93 -10.28
CA PHE A 35 -4.19 4.89 -11.21
C PHE A 35 -5.01 3.63 -10.96
N ASP A 36 -5.38 2.97 -12.04
CA ASP A 36 -6.09 1.70 -11.98
C ASP A 36 -5.08 0.54 -11.96
N LEU A 37 -5.22 -0.32 -10.94
CA LEU A 37 -4.50 -1.59 -10.80
C LEU A 37 -5.42 -2.78 -11.07
N SER A 38 -6.44 -2.62 -11.93
CA SER A 38 -7.34 -3.71 -12.27
C SER A 38 -6.58 -4.87 -12.90
N CYS A 39 -6.71 -6.03 -12.28
CA CYS A 39 -6.11 -7.28 -12.71
C CYS A 39 -6.93 -8.47 -12.21
N ASN A 40 -6.68 -9.62 -12.76
CA ASN A 40 -7.31 -10.88 -12.36
C ASN A 40 -6.60 -11.53 -11.15
N LEU A 41 -6.20 -10.69 -10.17
CA LEU A 41 -5.52 -11.17 -8.98
C LEU A 41 -6.49 -11.91 -8.04
N ASN A 42 -6.10 -13.10 -7.62
CA ASN A 42 -6.79 -13.87 -6.59
C ASN A 42 -6.23 -13.46 -5.21
N THR A 43 -7.01 -12.70 -4.45
CA THR A 43 -6.67 -12.30 -3.08
C THR A 43 -7.58 -12.98 -2.07
N PRO A 44 -7.10 -13.23 -0.83
CA PRO A 44 -7.94 -13.71 0.26
C PRO A 44 -9.00 -12.67 0.65
N ASN A 45 -10.04 -13.13 1.35
CA ASN A 45 -11.09 -12.26 1.86
C ASN A 45 -10.51 -11.10 2.68
N GLY A 46 -11.01 -9.89 2.44
CA GLY A 46 -10.58 -8.67 3.12
C GLY A 46 -9.34 -7.99 2.51
N LEU A 47 -8.59 -8.64 1.64
CA LEU A 47 -7.46 -8.02 0.94
C LEU A 47 -7.92 -7.52 -0.44
N SER A 48 -7.89 -6.19 -0.66
CA SER A 48 -8.22 -5.63 -1.97
C SER A 48 -7.20 -6.04 -3.03
N LYS A 49 -7.66 -6.19 -4.28
CA LYS A 49 -6.77 -6.54 -5.39
C LYS A 49 -5.64 -5.53 -5.58
N SER A 50 -5.92 -4.24 -5.41
CA SER A 50 -4.91 -3.19 -5.51
C SER A 50 -3.84 -3.30 -4.42
N ALA A 51 -4.24 -3.54 -3.16
CA ALA A 51 -3.27 -3.76 -2.08
C ALA A 51 -2.45 -5.04 -2.31
N GLY A 52 -3.10 -6.13 -2.72
CA GLY A 52 -2.41 -7.36 -3.10
C GLY A 52 -1.40 -7.16 -4.22
N SER A 53 -1.76 -6.43 -5.29
CA SER A 53 -0.85 -6.11 -6.41
C SER A 53 0.37 -5.32 -5.95
N LEU A 54 0.18 -4.32 -5.07
CA LEU A 54 1.29 -3.55 -4.51
C LEU A 54 2.22 -4.42 -3.67
N LEU A 55 1.67 -5.29 -2.82
CA LEU A 55 2.48 -6.21 -2.02
C LEU A 55 3.28 -7.17 -2.90
N LEU A 56 2.68 -7.72 -3.96
CA LEU A 56 3.37 -8.64 -4.86
C LEU A 56 4.52 -7.99 -5.62
N CYS A 57 4.37 -6.74 -6.05
CA CYS A 57 5.38 -6.07 -6.86
C CYS A 57 6.45 -5.31 -6.07
N LEU A 58 6.20 -4.99 -4.79
CA LEU A 58 7.08 -4.16 -3.96
C LEU A 58 7.71 -4.90 -2.78
N CYS A 59 7.17 -6.08 -2.41
CA CYS A 59 7.61 -6.79 -1.22
C CYS A 59 8.29 -8.12 -1.57
N ASP A 60 9.31 -8.44 -0.79
CA ASP A 60 10.10 -9.68 -0.86
C ASP A 60 10.58 -10.10 0.55
N PHE A 61 11.49 -11.06 0.63
CA PHE A 61 12.04 -11.57 1.90
C PHE A 61 12.79 -10.51 2.72
N ASP A 62 13.30 -9.45 2.09
CA ASP A 62 14.03 -8.35 2.75
C ASP A 62 13.13 -7.17 3.13
N THR A 63 11.83 -7.27 2.87
CA THR A 63 10.85 -6.22 3.13
C THR A 63 9.87 -6.63 4.24
N PRO A 64 10.20 -6.41 5.53
CA PRO A 64 9.30 -6.72 6.63
C PRO A 64 8.03 -5.87 6.57
N ILE A 65 6.87 -6.53 6.78
CA ILE A 65 5.54 -5.95 6.65
C ILE A 65 4.86 -5.87 8.02
N PHE A 66 4.25 -4.71 8.32
CA PHE A 66 3.27 -4.57 9.38
C PHE A 66 1.85 -4.73 8.82
N LEU A 67 1.05 -5.56 9.46
CA LEU A 67 -0.38 -5.67 9.17
C LEU A 67 -1.18 -5.14 10.36
N SER A 68 -2.11 -4.24 10.10
CA SER A 68 -3.05 -3.80 11.12
C SER A 68 -4.02 -4.92 11.51
N GLU A 69 -4.75 -4.76 12.62
CA GLU A 69 -5.61 -5.80 13.17
C GLU A 69 -6.59 -6.38 12.14
N THR A 70 -7.25 -5.53 11.37
CA THR A 70 -8.19 -5.95 10.31
C THR A 70 -7.53 -6.84 9.25
N PHE A 71 -6.26 -6.63 8.92
CA PHE A 71 -5.53 -7.36 7.88
C PHE A 71 -4.66 -8.49 8.42
N ASN A 72 -4.49 -8.58 9.73
CA ASN A 72 -3.62 -9.57 10.36
C ASN A 72 -4.32 -10.93 10.57
N THR A 73 -4.96 -11.44 9.53
CA THR A 73 -5.62 -12.74 9.53
C THR A 73 -4.69 -13.85 9.03
N ASP A 74 -4.94 -15.09 9.45
CA ASP A 74 -4.14 -16.24 9.00
C ASP A 74 -4.16 -16.43 7.48
N GLU A 75 -5.28 -16.14 6.81
CA GLU A 75 -5.42 -16.24 5.37
C GLU A 75 -4.53 -15.22 4.66
N ILE A 76 -4.60 -13.94 5.06
CA ILE A 76 -3.81 -12.87 4.47
C ILE A 76 -2.31 -13.09 4.73
N ARG A 77 -1.94 -13.46 5.96
CA ARG A 77 -0.54 -13.79 6.29
C ARG A 77 0.01 -14.92 5.44
N LYS A 78 -0.72 -16.04 5.33
CA LYS A 78 -0.31 -17.18 4.52
C LYS A 78 -0.17 -16.79 3.04
N TRP A 79 -1.10 -16.02 2.52
CA TRP A 79 -1.06 -15.56 1.13
C TRP A 79 0.17 -14.67 0.87
N ILE A 80 0.41 -13.66 1.72
CA ILE A 80 1.58 -12.77 1.58
C ILE A 80 2.87 -13.59 1.69
N THR A 81 3.02 -14.42 2.74
CA THR A 81 4.22 -15.25 2.91
C THR A 81 4.47 -16.16 1.72
N PHE A 82 3.41 -16.79 1.20
CA PHE A 82 3.54 -17.71 0.06
C PHE A 82 4.05 -17.01 -1.20
N HIS A 83 3.57 -15.79 -1.47
CA HIS A 83 3.89 -15.09 -2.72
C HIS A 83 5.13 -14.19 -2.64
N THR A 84 5.45 -13.64 -1.48
CA THR A 84 6.53 -12.65 -1.32
C THR A 84 7.68 -13.14 -0.45
N ASN A 85 7.44 -14.18 0.35
CA ASN A 85 8.34 -14.64 1.41
C ASN A 85 8.69 -13.56 2.45
N SER A 86 7.90 -12.47 2.53
CA SER A 86 8.12 -11.37 3.48
C SER A 86 7.85 -11.81 4.92
N ASN A 87 8.61 -11.25 5.83
CA ASN A 87 8.41 -11.41 7.27
C ASN A 87 7.45 -10.34 7.81
N PHE A 88 6.77 -10.67 8.93
CA PHE A 88 5.90 -9.71 9.62
C PHE A 88 6.59 -9.14 10.85
N THR A 89 6.31 -7.86 11.14
CA THR A 89 6.97 -7.12 12.22
C THR A 89 6.05 -6.05 12.81
N GLU A 90 6.53 -5.35 13.84
CA GLU A 90 5.86 -4.19 14.44
C GLU A 90 6.07 -2.92 13.63
N LYS A 91 5.22 -1.88 13.86
CA LYS A 91 5.21 -0.60 13.15
C LYS A 91 6.61 0.03 13.01
N GLY A 92 7.40 0.04 14.07
CA GLY A 92 8.72 0.69 14.07
C GLY A 92 9.80 0.02 13.22
N ASN A 93 9.59 -1.23 12.81
CA ASN A 93 10.58 -2.03 12.10
C ASN A 93 10.13 -2.43 10.67
N CYS A 94 8.94 -2.01 10.24
CA CYS A 94 8.43 -2.38 8.93
C CYS A 94 8.97 -1.47 7.82
N LYS A 95 9.13 -2.02 6.64
CA LYS A 95 9.33 -1.25 5.40
C LYS A 95 8.00 -0.94 4.72
N PHE A 96 7.03 -1.83 4.85
CA PHE A 96 5.67 -1.65 4.36
C PHE A 96 4.67 -1.86 5.49
N ALA A 97 3.59 -1.09 5.49
CA ALA A 97 2.47 -1.28 6.41
C ALA A 97 1.17 -1.30 5.61
N LEU A 98 0.31 -2.27 5.88
CA LEU A 98 -1.04 -2.38 5.32
C LEU A 98 -2.08 -2.23 6.43
N GLY A 99 -3.04 -1.35 6.25
CA GLY A 99 -4.12 -1.15 7.21
C GLY A 99 -5.18 -0.15 6.77
N ASN A 100 -6.21 -0.01 7.58
CA ASN A 100 -7.13 1.11 7.52
C ASN A 100 -6.47 2.35 8.14
N TRP A 101 -6.96 3.54 7.81
CA TRP A 101 -6.37 4.80 8.27
C TRP A 101 -6.18 4.86 9.78
N GLU A 102 -7.24 4.58 10.55
CA GLU A 102 -7.24 4.68 12.01
C GLU A 102 -6.30 3.68 12.68
N GLU A 103 -6.19 2.48 12.12
CA GLU A 103 -5.34 1.41 12.64
C GLU A 103 -3.84 1.67 12.37
N LEU A 104 -3.53 2.43 11.33
CA LEU A 104 -2.16 2.80 11.02
C LEU A 104 -1.64 3.95 11.88
N LEU A 105 -2.51 4.75 12.47
CA LEU A 105 -2.10 5.81 13.39
C LEU A 105 -1.44 5.26 14.68
N PRO A 106 -0.60 6.03 15.37
CA PRO A 106 0.01 7.29 14.95
C PRO A 106 1.20 7.07 14.01
N PHE A 107 1.41 7.99 13.06
CA PHE A 107 2.44 7.83 12.02
C PHE A 107 3.88 7.96 12.54
N GLU A 108 4.09 8.64 13.66
CA GLU A 108 5.39 8.80 14.31
C GLU A 108 6.02 7.48 14.78
N LYS A 109 5.24 6.41 14.80
CA LYS A 109 5.74 5.05 15.12
C LYS A 109 6.46 4.37 13.95
N TYR A 110 6.36 4.93 12.73
CA TYR A 110 7.03 4.37 11.56
C TYR A 110 8.37 5.05 11.31
N GLN A 111 9.23 4.38 10.54
CA GLN A 111 10.49 4.97 10.10
C GLN A 111 10.20 6.10 9.11
N LEU A 112 10.71 7.31 9.40
CA LEU A 112 10.50 8.49 8.56
C LEU A 112 11.60 8.70 7.51
N GLY A 113 12.68 7.92 7.56
CA GLY A 113 13.90 8.19 6.80
C GLY A 113 14.68 9.39 7.35
N THR A 114 15.65 9.82 6.59
CA THR A 114 16.44 11.03 6.89
C THR A 114 16.68 11.81 5.60
N ASP A 115 17.12 13.06 5.67
CA ASP A 115 17.46 13.86 4.49
C ASP A 115 18.49 13.17 3.59
N ALA A 116 19.43 12.44 4.18
CA ALA A 116 20.45 11.68 3.46
C ALA A 116 19.93 10.34 2.91
N TYR A 117 18.90 9.76 3.53
CA TYR A 117 18.34 8.45 3.18
C TYR A 117 16.80 8.48 3.26
N PRO A 118 16.12 9.21 2.38
CA PRO A 118 14.65 9.31 2.37
C PRO A 118 13.98 7.97 1.99
N ASP A 119 14.68 7.11 1.27
CA ASP A 119 14.28 5.76 0.88
C ASP A 119 14.09 4.79 2.06
N ARG A 120 14.62 5.14 3.23
CA ARG A 120 14.46 4.34 4.47
C ARG A 120 13.14 4.60 5.19
N SER A 121 12.31 5.51 4.70
CA SER A 121 10.95 5.69 5.24
C SER A 121 10.07 4.49 4.96
N ALA A 122 9.16 4.19 5.90
CA ALA A 122 8.15 3.15 5.69
C ALA A 122 7.10 3.61 4.65
N THR A 123 6.67 2.69 3.80
CA THR A 123 5.57 2.92 2.86
C THR A 123 4.26 2.41 3.46
N LEU A 124 3.25 3.27 3.55
CA LEU A 124 1.94 2.92 4.08
C LEU A 124 0.97 2.64 2.93
N ILE A 125 0.42 1.44 2.88
CA ILE A 125 -0.67 1.03 1.99
C ILE A 125 -1.97 1.16 2.77
N ILE A 126 -2.69 2.25 2.53
CA ILE A 126 -3.93 2.55 3.23
C ILE A 126 -5.10 1.98 2.44
N ASN A 127 -5.80 1.02 3.02
CA ASN A 127 -7.03 0.52 2.43
C ASN A 127 -8.15 1.54 2.62
N TYR A 128 -8.71 2.03 1.53
CA TYR A 128 -9.74 3.05 1.53
C TYR A 128 -10.85 2.69 0.55
N GLU A 129 -12.10 2.86 0.96
CA GLU A 129 -13.25 2.37 0.17
C GLU A 129 -13.39 3.07 -1.19
N LYS A 130 -13.16 4.38 -1.22
CA LYS A 130 -13.33 5.17 -2.45
C LYS A 130 -12.39 6.35 -2.50
N ILE A 131 -11.52 6.34 -3.49
CA ILE A 131 -10.65 7.48 -3.79
C ILE A 131 -11.24 8.32 -4.93
N SER A 132 -11.06 9.65 -4.86
CA SER A 132 -11.55 10.59 -5.88
C SER A 132 -10.70 11.85 -5.91
N ASN A 133 -10.75 12.57 -7.03
CA ASN A 133 -10.05 13.85 -7.20
C ASN A 133 -10.90 15.05 -6.74
N ASN A 134 -11.52 14.94 -5.56
CA ASN A 134 -12.22 16.02 -4.87
C ASN A 134 -11.80 16.02 -3.39
N GLY A 135 -12.23 17.03 -2.61
CA GLY A 135 -11.91 17.15 -1.18
C GLY A 135 -10.71 18.06 -0.93
N THR A 136 -9.67 17.58 -0.24
CA THR A 136 -8.53 18.39 0.18
C THR A 136 -7.66 18.82 -1.01
N LYS A 137 -7.27 20.09 -1.03
CA LYS A 137 -6.31 20.65 -1.98
C LYS A 137 -4.90 20.24 -1.59
N LEU A 138 -4.21 19.55 -2.50
CA LEU A 138 -2.82 19.13 -2.34
C LEU A 138 -1.89 19.98 -3.22
N PHE A 139 -0.72 20.29 -2.68
CA PHE A 139 0.40 20.93 -3.41
C PHE A 139 1.71 20.40 -2.84
N GLY A 140 2.76 20.39 -3.65
CA GLY A 140 4.08 19.89 -3.24
C GLY A 140 4.87 19.26 -4.39
N PRO A 141 5.98 18.60 -4.09
CA PRO A 141 6.78 17.89 -5.08
C PRO A 141 5.95 16.90 -5.90
N GLY A 142 6.17 16.87 -7.23
CA GLY A 142 5.41 16.02 -8.15
C GLY A 142 4.05 16.57 -8.57
N ILE A 143 3.56 17.67 -7.98
CA ILE A 143 2.32 18.34 -8.32
C ILE A 143 2.65 19.69 -9.00
N LYS A 144 2.27 19.85 -10.29
CA LYS A 144 2.63 21.05 -11.08
C LYS A 144 2.13 22.37 -10.46
N ASN A 145 0.88 22.42 -9.99
CA ASN A 145 0.26 23.58 -9.34
C ASN A 145 -0.43 23.15 -8.06
N TYR A 146 -1.55 22.46 -8.20
CA TYR A 146 -2.32 21.81 -7.17
C TYR A 146 -3.19 20.70 -7.77
N THR A 147 -3.62 19.80 -6.92
CA THR A 147 -4.65 18.80 -7.24
C THR A 147 -5.61 18.67 -6.07
N TYR A 148 -6.71 17.96 -6.26
CA TYR A 148 -7.62 17.63 -5.19
C TYR A 148 -7.65 16.13 -4.95
N PHE A 149 -7.81 15.73 -3.70
CA PHE A 149 -7.90 14.33 -3.33
C PHE A 149 -8.74 14.18 -2.07
N ASN A 150 -9.58 13.16 -2.00
CA ASN A 150 -10.31 12.84 -0.78
C ASN A 150 -9.40 12.05 0.16
N LEU A 151 -8.98 12.69 1.23
CA LEU A 151 -8.22 12.04 2.29
C LEU A 151 -9.17 11.43 3.34
N PRO A 152 -8.85 10.27 3.91
CA PRO A 152 -9.52 9.79 5.09
C PRO A 152 -9.33 10.81 6.21
N ASP A 153 -10.41 11.26 6.84
CA ASP A 153 -10.38 12.17 7.99
C ASP A 153 -9.51 13.44 7.79
N GLU A 154 -9.98 14.32 6.89
CA GLU A 154 -9.29 15.57 6.54
C GLU A 154 -8.89 16.45 7.75
N GLU A 155 -9.69 16.46 8.83
CA GLU A 155 -9.41 17.25 10.02
C GLU A 155 -8.19 16.72 10.79
N LYS A 156 -8.09 15.41 10.95
CA LYS A 156 -6.92 14.79 11.61
C LYS A 156 -5.66 14.93 10.79
N PHE A 157 -5.77 14.86 9.45
CA PHE A 157 -4.63 15.06 8.57
C PHE A 157 -4.05 16.47 8.67
N LYS A 158 -4.93 17.48 8.75
CA LYS A 158 -4.52 18.90 8.93
C LYS A 158 -3.84 19.15 10.28
N ASN A 159 -4.30 18.49 11.33
CA ASN A 159 -3.77 18.65 12.69
C ASN A 159 -2.42 17.95 12.91
N ASN A 160 -2.12 16.90 12.18
CA ASN A 160 -0.84 16.16 12.25
C ASN A 160 0.26 16.74 11.34
N ASN A 161 -0.09 17.63 10.42
CA ASN A 161 0.88 18.31 9.53
C ASN A 161 1.32 19.70 10.01
N SER A 162 1.07 20.05 11.27
CA SER A 162 1.67 21.21 11.91
C SER A 162 3.03 20.85 12.56
N LEU A 163 3.98 20.47 11.71
CA LEU A 163 5.41 20.39 12.02
C LEU A 163 6.12 21.51 11.26
#